data_25fe821410594a882e35795296eb5229
#
_entry.id   25fe821410594a882e35795296eb5229
#
_cell.length_a   1.000
_cell.length_b   1.000
_cell.length_c   1.000
_cell.angle_alpha   90.00
_cell.angle_beta   90.00
_cell.angle_gamma   90.00
#
_symmetry.space_group_name_H-M   'P 1'
#
loop_
_entity.id
_entity.type
_entity.pdbx_description
1 polymer ?
#
loop_
_entity_poly.entity_id
_entity_poly.type
_entity_poly.pdbx_seq_one_letter_code
_entity_poly.pdbx_strand_id
1 'polypeptide(L)'
;MSEQTTRRKFLAQAGAAAAGIALAGACDSGRASDAEFKAATPTTRPSPRVAIARDEALAKGAVGEHADLLRKLLDAAMQKITGASDAAGAWRSVISPKARVGIKVNTLGFTTQPAVVDAIVAGLRQAGVSADNIIIWDRFDVELTRAGFKLNKSSSGVKCRGTDAERYGSGYQEEIETSGRIGSCFSRIVADEIDTIISVPVLKDHNLAGVSLGLKNFFGAIHNPNKYHDDNCDPYIVDVVMHRYIRPKWKLTVCDATRAQYDAGPTRNAGFAWPFGGLIVSTDVVAADAVAADLLERQRREKGRKPLERDGRPTRHIATAAARGLGVADLGRIERIEV
;
A
#
# COMPACT_ATOMS: atom_id res chain seq x y z
N MET A 1 -35.38 -19.64 -41.17
CA MET A 1 -34.80 -21.01 -41.04
C MET A 1 -33.28 -20.89 -41.08
N SER A 2 -32.64 -21.52 -40.10
CA SER A 2 -31.21 -21.88 -40.02
C SER A 2 -30.23 -20.86 -39.46
N GLU A 3 -29.98 -20.99 -38.16
CA GLU A 3 -28.62 -20.74 -37.58
C GLU A 3 -28.39 -21.44 -36.21
N GLN A 4 -29.16 -22.46 -35.92
CA GLN A 4 -28.99 -23.24 -34.67
C GLN A 4 -28.29 -24.60 -34.83
N THR A 5 -27.71 -24.89 -35.99
CA THR A 5 -27.18 -26.22 -36.28
C THR A 5 -25.65 -26.33 -36.08
N THR A 6 -24.93 -25.25 -35.79
CA THR A 6 -23.46 -25.24 -35.83
C THR A 6 -22.77 -25.62 -34.51
N ARG A 7 -23.40 -25.39 -33.35
CA ARG A 7 -22.80 -25.73 -32.06
C ARG A 7 -22.87 -27.21 -31.67
N ARG A 8 -23.95 -27.92 -32.12
CA ARG A 8 -24.05 -29.35 -31.82
C ARG A 8 -23.15 -30.25 -32.70
N LYS A 9 -22.80 -29.84 -33.90
CA LYS A 9 -21.84 -30.56 -34.75
C LYS A 9 -20.42 -30.43 -34.33
N PHE A 10 -20.03 -29.31 -33.72
CA PHE A 10 -18.66 -29.11 -33.21
C PHE A 10 -18.35 -29.99 -31.99
N LEU A 11 -19.33 -30.23 -31.10
CA LEU A 11 -19.15 -31.06 -29.92
C LEU A 11 -19.16 -32.57 -30.21
N ALA A 12 -19.75 -32.99 -31.35
CA ALA A 12 -19.77 -34.39 -31.75
C ALA A 12 -18.47 -34.83 -32.49
N GLN A 13 -17.70 -33.91 -33.01
CA GLN A 13 -16.41 -34.21 -33.69
C GLN A 13 -15.20 -34.20 -32.75
N ALA A 14 -15.32 -33.62 -31.55
CA ALA A 14 -14.26 -33.65 -30.52
C ALA A 14 -14.21 -34.93 -29.70
N GLY A 15 -15.20 -35.83 -29.86
CA GLY A 15 -15.32 -37.08 -29.11
C GLY A 15 -14.72 -38.34 -29.74
N ALA A 16 -14.20 -38.29 -30.98
CA ALA A 16 -13.80 -39.48 -31.73
C ALA A 16 -12.31 -39.63 -32.03
N ALA A 17 -11.43 -38.87 -31.38
CA ALA A 17 -9.98 -38.92 -31.59
C ALA A 17 -9.16 -39.27 -30.33
N ALA A 18 -9.71 -40.06 -29.42
CA ALA A 18 -8.98 -40.53 -28.23
C ALA A 18 -9.02 -42.06 -28.13
N ALA A 19 -8.44 -42.75 -29.11
CA ALA A 19 -8.11 -44.16 -28.98
C ALA A 19 -6.80 -44.45 -29.71
N GLY A 20 -5.73 -44.66 -28.92
CA GLY A 20 -4.54 -45.37 -29.37
C GLY A 20 -3.29 -44.51 -29.52
N ILE A 21 -2.53 -44.37 -28.46
CA ILE A 21 -1.08 -44.59 -28.38
C ILE A 21 -0.73 -44.64 -26.89
N ALA A 22 -0.59 -45.85 -26.36
CA ALA A 22 0.08 -46.10 -25.11
C ALA A 22 1.61 -46.07 -25.37
N LEU A 23 2.25 -44.99 -25.06
CA LEU A 23 3.72 -44.94 -24.92
C LEU A 23 4.00 -44.67 -23.44
N ALA A 24 4.54 -45.69 -22.82
CA ALA A 24 5.07 -45.66 -21.47
C ALA A 24 6.27 -44.69 -21.46
N GLY A 25 6.03 -43.45 -21.06
CA GLY A 25 7.03 -42.51 -20.63
C GLY A 25 6.76 -42.18 -19.18
N ALA A 26 7.61 -42.68 -18.27
CA ALA A 26 7.60 -42.29 -16.89
C ALA A 26 7.86 -40.77 -16.80
N CYS A 27 6.81 -39.96 -16.75
CA CYS A 27 6.91 -38.60 -16.27
C CYS A 27 7.13 -38.67 -14.77
N ASP A 28 8.39 -38.53 -14.38
CA ASP A 28 8.79 -38.18 -13.04
C ASP A 28 8.06 -36.90 -12.66
N SER A 29 6.99 -37.03 -11.89
CA SER A 29 6.30 -35.91 -11.26
C SER A 29 7.23 -35.35 -10.20
N GLY A 30 8.16 -34.53 -10.63
CA GLY A 30 8.94 -33.68 -9.74
C GLY A 30 7.96 -32.87 -8.89
N ARG A 31 7.58 -33.41 -7.72
CA ARG A 31 7.04 -32.65 -6.62
C ARG A 31 8.02 -31.50 -6.42
N ALA A 32 7.58 -30.29 -6.76
CA ALA A 32 8.21 -29.09 -6.23
C ALA A 32 8.27 -29.30 -4.72
N SER A 33 9.48 -29.50 -4.21
CA SER A 33 9.73 -29.64 -2.79
C SER A 33 9.12 -28.41 -2.12
N ASP A 34 8.12 -28.65 -1.24
CA ASP A 34 7.78 -27.71 -0.20
C ASP A 34 9.09 -27.42 0.55
N ALA A 35 9.78 -26.38 0.14
CA ALA A 35 10.91 -25.88 0.89
C ALA A 35 10.31 -25.45 2.22
N GLU A 36 10.46 -26.29 3.23
CA GLU A 36 10.16 -25.96 4.61
C GLU A 36 10.79 -24.61 4.90
N PHE A 37 9.94 -23.60 5.00
CA PHE A 37 10.31 -22.29 5.47
C PHE A 37 10.69 -22.48 6.95
N LYS A 38 11.97 -22.81 7.22
CA LYS A 38 12.50 -22.77 8.57
C LYS A 38 12.19 -21.39 9.13
N ALA A 39 11.34 -21.39 10.16
CA ALA A 39 11.06 -20.18 10.93
C ALA A 39 12.41 -19.55 11.29
N ALA A 40 12.69 -18.38 10.79
CA ALA A 40 13.91 -17.66 11.09
C ALA A 40 13.98 -17.49 12.60
N THR A 41 15.08 -17.93 13.20
CA THR A 41 15.40 -17.71 14.61
C THR A 41 15.14 -16.22 14.92
N PRO A 42 14.49 -15.89 16.06
CA PRO A 42 14.22 -14.50 16.39
C PRO A 42 15.55 -13.76 16.54
N THR A 43 15.95 -13.09 15.46
CA THR A 43 17.02 -12.11 15.54
C THR A 43 16.54 -10.99 16.45
N THR A 44 17.34 -10.58 17.40
CA THR A 44 17.12 -9.46 18.32
C THR A 44 17.11 -8.13 17.55
N ARG A 45 16.17 -7.96 16.61
CA ARG A 45 15.96 -6.65 15.99
C ARG A 45 15.39 -5.72 17.05
N PRO A 46 15.87 -4.48 17.12
CA PRO A 46 15.26 -3.47 17.99
C PRO A 46 13.74 -3.42 17.73
N SER A 47 12.97 -3.15 18.77
CA SER A 47 11.52 -2.96 18.63
C SER A 47 11.25 -1.85 17.62
N PRO A 48 10.41 -2.09 16.60
CA PRO A 48 10.08 -1.05 15.65
C PRO A 48 9.31 0.08 16.35
N ARG A 49 9.57 1.31 15.93
CA ARG A 49 8.92 2.51 16.44
C ARG A 49 7.81 2.93 15.52
N VAL A 50 6.65 3.23 16.11
CA VAL A 50 5.51 3.83 15.40
C VAL A 50 5.12 5.11 16.13
N ALA A 51 5.32 6.25 15.48
CA ALA A 51 4.89 7.53 16.01
C ALA A 51 3.43 7.81 15.61
N ILE A 52 2.62 8.22 16.60
CA ILE A 52 1.24 8.65 16.45
C ILE A 52 1.22 10.15 16.76
N ALA A 53 1.29 10.97 15.70
CA ALA A 53 1.34 12.42 15.82
C ALA A 53 -0.06 13.00 15.64
N ARG A 54 -0.61 13.65 16.67
CA ARG A 54 -2.00 14.13 16.69
C ARG A 54 -2.10 15.53 17.24
N ASP A 55 -3.06 16.30 16.66
CA ASP A 55 -3.49 17.57 17.20
C ASP A 55 -4.98 17.78 16.93
N GLU A 56 -5.72 18.29 17.90
CA GLU A 56 -7.16 18.53 17.77
C GLU A 56 -7.48 19.57 16.69
N ALA A 57 -6.58 20.49 16.40
CA ALA A 57 -6.76 21.45 15.33
C ALA A 57 -6.87 20.77 13.96
N LEU A 58 -6.10 19.70 13.73
CA LEU A 58 -6.18 18.91 12.48
C LEU A 58 -7.53 18.19 12.33
N ALA A 59 -8.23 17.92 13.42
CA ALA A 59 -9.55 17.32 13.40
C ALA A 59 -10.64 18.30 12.96
N LYS A 60 -10.37 19.61 13.02
CA LYS A 60 -11.29 20.72 12.72
C LYS A 60 -10.89 21.42 11.41
N GLY A 61 -11.85 21.99 10.70
CA GLY A 61 -11.58 22.76 9.48
C GLY A 61 -11.02 21.95 8.30
N ALA A 62 -10.45 22.63 7.31
CA ALA A 62 -9.77 22.02 6.18
C ALA A 62 -8.32 21.68 6.55
N VAL A 63 -7.86 20.48 6.20
CA VAL A 63 -6.50 20.03 6.53
C VAL A 63 -5.41 20.97 6.01
N GLY A 64 -5.63 21.57 4.82
CA GLY A 64 -4.69 22.52 4.21
C GLY A 64 -4.50 23.83 4.99
N GLU A 65 -5.46 24.22 5.84
CA GLU A 65 -5.33 25.41 6.71
C GLU A 65 -4.30 25.19 7.84
N HIS A 66 -3.88 23.96 8.05
CA HIS A 66 -2.96 23.55 9.12
C HIS A 66 -1.61 23.04 8.59
N ALA A 67 -1.15 23.55 7.42
CA ALA A 67 0.07 23.06 6.76
C ALA A 67 1.32 23.12 7.67
N ASP A 68 1.51 24.20 8.41
CA ASP A 68 2.65 24.36 9.33
C ASP A 68 2.57 23.37 10.50
N LEU A 69 1.38 23.13 11.03
CA LEU A 69 1.16 22.16 12.11
C LEU A 69 1.44 20.74 11.61
N LEU A 70 0.93 20.38 10.43
CA LEU A 70 1.23 19.09 9.79
C LEU A 70 2.74 18.87 9.64
N ARG A 71 3.43 19.92 9.18
CA ARG A 71 4.87 19.87 9.03
C ARG A 71 5.59 19.62 10.36
N LYS A 72 5.23 20.37 11.41
CA LYS A 72 5.80 20.22 12.75
C LYS A 72 5.56 18.82 13.32
N LEU A 73 4.34 18.30 13.20
CA LEU A 73 3.98 16.96 13.67
C LEU A 73 4.75 15.88 12.92
N LEU A 74 4.84 15.99 11.59
CA LEU A 74 5.59 15.02 10.79
C LEU A 74 7.08 15.04 11.11
N ASP A 75 7.70 16.22 11.25
CA ASP A 75 9.10 16.34 11.64
C ASP A 75 9.37 15.76 13.03
N ALA A 76 8.49 16.03 13.99
CA ALA A 76 8.61 15.45 15.33
C ALA A 76 8.45 13.92 15.30
N ALA A 77 7.49 13.40 14.52
CA ALA A 77 7.31 11.96 14.33
C ALA A 77 8.58 11.33 13.72
N MET A 78 9.15 11.94 12.69
CA MET A 78 10.39 11.48 12.06
C MET A 78 11.56 11.43 13.05
N GLN A 79 11.74 12.48 13.87
CA GLN A 79 12.76 12.50 14.92
C GLN A 79 12.54 11.38 15.94
N LYS A 80 11.30 11.14 16.37
CA LYS A 80 10.97 10.09 17.35
C LYS A 80 11.27 8.68 16.82
N ILE A 81 10.86 8.37 15.58
CA ILE A 81 11.07 7.02 15.02
C ILE A 81 12.54 6.75 14.70
N THR A 82 13.33 7.78 14.36
CA THR A 82 14.74 7.64 13.97
C THR A 82 15.71 7.88 15.13
N GLY A 83 15.32 8.64 16.17
CA GLY A 83 16.18 9.07 17.25
C GLY A 83 17.13 10.22 16.87
N ALA A 84 16.92 10.86 15.71
CA ALA A 84 17.75 11.98 15.26
C ALA A 84 17.46 13.26 16.07
N SER A 85 18.47 14.09 16.25
CA SER A 85 18.37 15.33 17.02
C SER A 85 17.63 16.45 16.28
N ASP A 86 17.58 16.39 14.95
CA ASP A 86 16.91 17.39 14.11
C ASP A 86 16.12 16.73 12.97
N ALA A 87 15.16 17.48 12.42
CA ALA A 87 14.28 16.98 11.38
C ALA A 87 15.03 16.62 10.08
N ALA A 88 16.00 17.43 9.64
CA ALA A 88 16.75 17.16 8.42
C ALA A 88 17.59 15.89 8.56
N GLY A 89 18.20 15.68 9.72
CA GLY A 89 18.92 14.45 10.07
C GLY A 89 17.99 13.23 10.09
N ALA A 90 16.80 13.37 10.66
CA ALA A 90 15.79 12.33 10.69
C ALA A 90 15.40 11.87 9.27
N TRP A 91 15.10 12.82 8.38
CA TRP A 91 14.79 12.50 6.99
C TRP A 91 15.99 11.86 6.25
N ARG A 92 17.22 12.41 6.41
CA ARG A 92 18.43 11.85 5.78
C ARG A 92 18.78 10.45 6.26
N SER A 93 18.45 10.09 7.50
CA SER A 93 18.70 8.74 8.01
C SER A 93 17.83 7.67 7.35
N VAL A 94 16.68 8.06 6.78
CA VAL A 94 15.74 7.17 6.10
C VAL A 94 15.84 7.27 4.58
N ILE A 95 16.00 8.48 4.05
CA ILE A 95 15.95 8.77 2.61
C ILE A 95 17.26 9.44 2.15
N SER A 96 17.96 8.81 1.21
CA SER A 96 19.15 9.40 0.61
C SER A 96 18.83 10.69 -0.15
N PRO A 97 19.66 11.76 -0.06
CA PRO A 97 19.50 12.96 -0.87
C PRO A 97 19.54 12.70 -2.40
N LYS A 98 20.16 11.60 -2.81
CA LYS A 98 20.27 11.19 -4.22
C LYS A 98 19.12 10.29 -4.67
N ALA A 99 18.21 9.92 -3.77
CA ALA A 99 17.11 9.00 -4.07
C ALA A 99 16.13 9.57 -5.10
N ARG A 100 15.63 8.71 -5.97
CA ARG A 100 14.43 8.95 -6.79
C ARG A 100 13.24 8.45 -6.02
N VAL A 101 12.50 9.37 -5.41
CA VAL A 101 11.46 9.07 -4.44
C VAL A 101 10.08 9.01 -5.09
N GLY A 102 9.39 7.89 -4.93
CA GLY A 102 7.97 7.75 -5.26
C GLY A 102 7.12 7.89 -4.01
N ILE A 103 6.23 8.86 -3.98
CA ILE A 103 5.22 9.04 -2.94
C ILE A 103 3.93 8.38 -3.43
N LYS A 104 3.63 7.17 -2.96
CA LYS A 104 2.41 6.45 -3.30
C LYS A 104 1.27 6.91 -2.42
N VAL A 105 0.35 7.66 -2.99
CA VAL A 105 -0.86 8.14 -2.30
C VAL A 105 -2.02 7.16 -2.44
N ASN A 106 -3.14 7.41 -1.78
CA ASN A 106 -4.40 6.71 -1.95
C ASN A 106 -5.49 7.67 -2.43
N THR A 107 -6.03 7.42 -3.61
CA THR A 107 -7.03 8.29 -4.26
C THR A 107 -8.44 7.70 -4.26
N LEU A 108 -8.67 6.57 -3.59
CA LEU A 108 -9.97 5.91 -3.54
C LEU A 108 -10.72 6.20 -2.23
N GLY A 109 -11.95 6.62 -2.31
CA GLY A 109 -12.84 6.85 -1.14
C GLY A 109 -12.45 8.08 -0.32
N PHE A 110 -12.10 7.92 0.98
CA PHE A 110 -11.32 8.92 1.68
C PHE A 110 -9.90 8.86 1.14
N THR A 111 -9.43 10.01 0.66
CA THR A 111 -8.17 10.13 -0.09
C THR A 111 -7.08 10.75 0.77
N THR A 112 -5.83 10.42 0.46
CA THR A 112 -4.67 11.13 1.02
C THR A 112 -4.82 12.63 0.76
N GLN A 113 -4.64 13.43 1.80
CA GLN A 113 -4.74 14.89 1.70
C GLN A 113 -3.48 15.48 1.06
N PRO A 114 -3.61 16.37 0.04
CA PRO A 114 -2.46 17.03 -0.57
C PRO A 114 -1.54 17.72 0.44
N ALA A 115 -2.08 18.38 1.47
CA ALA A 115 -1.30 19.05 2.51
C ALA A 115 -0.38 18.08 3.29
N VAL A 116 -0.77 16.82 3.50
CA VAL A 116 0.10 15.79 4.10
C VAL A 116 1.26 15.47 3.17
N VAL A 117 0.99 15.37 1.87
CA VAL A 117 2.04 15.11 0.87
C VAL A 117 2.98 16.31 0.73
N ASP A 118 2.45 17.53 0.78
CA ASP A 118 3.26 18.77 0.76
C ASP A 118 4.22 18.82 1.96
N ALA A 119 3.78 18.39 3.16
CA ALA A 119 4.63 18.28 4.33
C ALA A 119 5.75 17.24 4.12
N ILE A 120 5.45 16.09 3.48
CA ILE A 120 6.46 15.07 3.13
C ILE A 120 7.46 15.63 2.12
N VAL A 121 6.99 16.29 1.05
CA VAL A 121 7.84 16.92 0.04
C VAL A 121 8.77 17.96 0.68
N ALA A 122 8.25 18.80 1.59
CA ALA A 122 9.06 19.77 2.31
C ALA A 122 10.15 19.07 3.16
N GLY A 123 9.85 17.93 3.83
CA GLY A 123 10.83 17.10 4.54
C GLY A 123 11.93 16.55 3.65
N LEU A 124 11.55 16.01 2.51
CA LEU A 124 12.48 15.50 1.52
C LEU A 124 13.39 16.62 0.97
N ARG A 125 12.83 17.79 0.67
CA ARG A 125 13.59 18.96 0.23
C ARG A 125 14.59 19.44 1.28
N GLN A 126 14.20 19.47 2.55
CA GLN A 126 15.07 19.79 3.67
C GLN A 126 16.19 18.76 3.84
N ALA A 127 15.95 17.49 3.52
CA ALA A 127 16.95 16.43 3.51
C ALA A 127 17.93 16.53 2.32
N GLY A 128 17.65 17.38 1.33
CA GLY A 128 18.47 17.60 0.14
C GLY A 128 18.02 16.83 -1.11
N VAL A 129 16.86 16.15 -1.07
CA VAL A 129 16.32 15.49 -2.28
C VAL A 129 15.91 16.54 -3.32
N SER A 130 16.36 16.41 -4.57
CA SER A 130 15.93 17.30 -5.66
C SER A 130 14.42 17.18 -5.91
N ALA A 131 13.75 18.30 -6.21
CA ALA A 131 12.35 18.27 -6.61
C ALA A 131 12.11 17.38 -7.85
N ASP A 132 13.04 17.40 -8.79
CA ASP A 132 12.98 16.60 -10.03
C ASP A 132 13.03 15.09 -9.77
N ASN A 133 13.50 14.69 -8.59
CA ASN A 133 13.59 13.29 -8.15
C ASN A 133 12.38 12.82 -7.34
N ILE A 134 11.32 13.63 -7.23
CA ILE A 134 10.11 13.28 -6.47
C ILE A 134 8.95 13.08 -7.42
N ILE A 135 8.26 11.94 -7.29
CA ILE A 135 7.05 11.59 -8.05
C ILE A 135 5.93 11.26 -7.07
N ILE A 136 4.86 12.03 -7.07
CA ILE A 136 3.58 11.72 -6.41
C ILE A 136 2.74 10.92 -7.38
N TRP A 137 2.21 9.77 -6.95
CA TRP A 137 1.53 8.88 -7.90
C TRP A 137 0.45 7.98 -7.29
N ASP A 138 -0.51 7.63 -8.13
CA ASP A 138 -1.46 6.53 -7.95
C ASP A 138 -1.79 5.92 -9.33
N ARG A 139 -2.90 5.22 -9.47
CA ARG A 139 -3.28 4.54 -10.71
C ARG A 139 -3.66 5.50 -11.82
N PHE A 140 -4.51 6.48 -11.52
CA PHE A 140 -5.19 7.30 -12.53
C PHE A 140 -5.03 8.79 -12.28
N ASP A 141 -4.71 9.53 -13.35
CA ASP A 141 -4.64 11.01 -13.33
C ASP A 141 -5.95 11.64 -12.85
N VAL A 142 -7.09 11.09 -13.33
CA VAL A 142 -8.41 11.61 -12.96
C VAL A 142 -8.70 11.44 -11.47
N GLU A 143 -8.22 10.38 -10.84
CA GLU A 143 -8.39 10.15 -9.40
C GLU A 143 -7.49 11.08 -8.59
N LEU A 144 -6.25 11.30 -9.01
CA LEU A 144 -5.35 12.28 -8.41
C LEU A 144 -5.96 13.68 -8.43
N THR A 145 -6.49 14.10 -9.60
CA THR A 145 -7.15 15.40 -9.74
C THR A 145 -8.37 15.52 -8.82
N ARG A 146 -9.21 14.49 -8.75
CA ARG A 146 -10.39 14.45 -7.85
C ARG A 146 -10.00 14.49 -6.37
N ALA A 147 -8.85 13.91 -6.02
CA ALA A 147 -8.29 13.96 -4.68
C ALA A 147 -7.64 15.32 -4.33
N GLY A 148 -7.62 16.28 -5.27
CA GLY A 148 -7.11 17.63 -5.09
C GLY A 148 -5.63 17.81 -5.44
N PHE A 149 -4.96 16.79 -6.00
CA PHE A 149 -3.58 16.92 -6.46
C PHE A 149 -3.51 17.68 -7.79
N LYS A 150 -2.51 18.54 -7.93
CA LYS A 150 -2.19 19.23 -9.19
C LYS A 150 -1.25 18.35 -10.01
N LEU A 151 -1.69 17.90 -11.17
CA LEU A 151 -0.84 17.10 -12.07
C LEU A 151 0.35 17.92 -12.56
N ASN A 152 1.53 17.29 -12.54
CA ASN A 152 2.75 17.78 -13.16
C ASN A 152 3.44 16.65 -13.90
N LYS A 153 3.35 16.67 -15.23
CA LYS A 153 3.96 15.69 -16.15
C LYS A 153 5.21 16.24 -16.83
N SER A 154 5.67 17.44 -16.42
CA SER A 154 6.88 18.04 -16.96
C SER A 154 8.14 17.32 -16.49
N SER A 155 9.26 17.59 -17.12
CA SER A 155 10.56 17.04 -16.73
C SER A 155 11.15 17.70 -15.48
N SER A 156 10.58 18.81 -15.00
CA SER A 156 11.11 19.60 -13.90
C SER A 156 10.12 19.72 -12.73
N GLY A 157 10.67 19.87 -11.53
CA GLY A 157 9.92 20.01 -10.29
C GLY A 157 9.35 18.68 -9.78
N VAL A 158 8.58 18.76 -8.71
CA VAL A 158 7.87 17.58 -8.16
C VAL A 158 6.82 17.12 -9.16
N LYS A 159 6.99 15.91 -9.67
CA LYS A 159 6.05 15.30 -10.62
C LYS A 159 4.83 14.80 -9.87
N CYS A 160 3.66 14.89 -10.49
CA CYS A 160 2.43 14.29 -10.00
C CYS A 160 1.63 13.71 -11.17
N ARG A 161 1.48 12.40 -11.22
CA ARG A 161 0.80 11.72 -12.31
C ARG A 161 0.34 10.31 -11.97
N GLY A 162 -0.67 9.83 -12.67
CA GLY A 162 -1.11 8.45 -12.62
C GLY A 162 -0.22 7.51 -13.42
N THR A 163 -0.36 6.23 -13.18
CA THR A 163 0.23 5.19 -14.05
C THR A 163 -0.36 5.25 -15.47
N ASP A 164 -1.60 5.72 -15.62
CA ASP A 164 -2.30 5.90 -16.90
C ASP A 164 -1.89 7.15 -17.67
N ALA A 165 -0.96 7.94 -17.15
CA ALA A 165 -0.55 9.23 -17.74
C ALA A 165 0.12 9.12 -19.10
N GLU A 166 0.52 7.94 -19.53
CA GLU A 166 1.17 7.73 -20.81
C GLU A 166 0.16 7.69 -21.95
N ARG A 167 0.39 8.56 -22.93
CA ARG A 167 -0.54 8.82 -24.03
C ARG A 167 -0.68 7.68 -25.05
N TYR A 168 0.33 6.82 -25.17
CA TYR A 168 0.44 5.83 -26.25
C TYR A 168 0.91 4.45 -25.79
N GLY A 169 0.82 4.14 -24.57
CA GLY A 169 1.15 2.87 -23.98
C GLY A 169 0.51 2.78 -22.62
N SER A 170 0.37 1.59 -22.09
CA SER A 170 0.05 1.49 -20.70
C SER A 170 1.26 2.01 -19.91
N GLY A 171 1.06 2.82 -18.90
CA GLY A 171 2.11 3.16 -17.93
C GLY A 171 2.49 1.94 -17.08
N TYR A 172 2.09 0.75 -17.49
CA TYR A 172 2.49 -0.54 -16.94
C TYR A 172 3.58 -1.17 -17.80
N GLN A 173 4.35 -2.08 -17.20
CA GLN A 173 5.26 -2.92 -17.94
C GLN A 173 4.47 -3.84 -18.89
N GLU A 174 5.11 -4.24 -19.99
CA GLU A 174 4.51 -5.13 -20.98
C GLU A 174 4.48 -6.58 -20.51
N GLU A 175 5.49 -6.99 -19.75
CA GLU A 175 5.63 -8.34 -19.26
C GLU A 175 4.88 -8.57 -17.95
N ILE A 176 4.33 -9.77 -17.81
CA ILE A 176 3.71 -10.21 -16.57
C ILE A 176 4.81 -10.66 -15.61
N GLU A 177 4.93 -9.94 -14.52
CA GLU A 177 5.77 -10.33 -13.39
C GLU A 177 4.96 -11.20 -12.43
N THR A 178 5.62 -12.18 -11.82
CA THR A 178 5.01 -13.08 -10.83
C THR A 178 5.62 -12.89 -9.45
N SER A 179 4.79 -12.99 -8.42
CA SER A 179 5.21 -13.01 -7.02
C SER A 179 4.18 -13.80 -6.20
N GLY A 180 4.58 -14.92 -5.61
CA GLY A 180 3.67 -15.81 -4.92
C GLY A 180 2.50 -16.25 -5.82
N ARG A 181 1.28 -15.84 -5.46
CA ARG A 181 0.06 -16.19 -6.20
C ARG A 181 -0.40 -15.11 -7.19
N ILE A 182 0.35 -14.00 -7.29
CA ILE A 182 0.00 -12.95 -8.26
C ILE A 182 0.79 -13.09 -9.55
N GLY A 183 0.15 -12.71 -10.68
CA GLY A 183 0.80 -12.46 -11.96
C GLY A 183 0.16 -11.21 -12.56
N SER A 184 0.94 -10.14 -12.69
CA SER A 184 0.45 -8.84 -13.15
C SER A 184 1.55 -8.00 -13.77
N CYS A 185 1.15 -7.00 -14.57
CA CYS A 185 2.04 -5.94 -15.00
C CYS A 185 2.12 -4.87 -13.92
N PHE A 186 3.32 -4.46 -13.55
CA PHE A 186 3.55 -3.40 -12.57
C PHE A 186 3.62 -2.03 -13.24
N SER A 187 3.24 -1.00 -12.49
CA SER A 187 3.44 0.39 -12.91
C SER A 187 4.92 0.65 -13.21
N ARG A 188 5.22 1.26 -14.37
CA ARG A 188 6.58 1.66 -14.74
C ARG A 188 7.17 2.65 -13.75
N ILE A 189 6.34 3.45 -13.08
CA ILE A 189 6.81 4.34 -12.01
C ILE A 189 7.55 3.53 -10.95
N VAL A 190 6.93 2.47 -10.43
CA VAL A 190 7.55 1.67 -9.36
C VAL A 190 8.63 0.73 -9.89
N ALA A 191 8.52 0.27 -11.13
CA ALA A 191 9.50 -0.62 -11.72
C ALA A 191 10.80 0.10 -12.09
N ASP A 192 10.71 1.22 -12.80
CA ASP A 192 11.82 1.78 -13.58
C ASP A 192 12.25 3.18 -13.10
N GLU A 193 11.31 4.00 -12.55
CA GLU A 193 11.58 5.41 -12.36
C GLU A 193 12.03 5.78 -10.95
N ILE A 194 11.66 4.99 -9.93
CA ILE A 194 11.98 5.26 -8.53
C ILE A 194 12.81 4.14 -7.91
N ASP A 195 13.62 4.49 -6.94
CA ASP A 195 14.42 3.55 -6.13
C ASP A 195 14.04 3.59 -4.65
N THR A 196 13.21 4.52 -4.25
CA THR A 196 12.75 4.73 -2.87
C THR A 196 11.26 5.02 -2.86
N ILE A 197 10.54 4.37 -1.93
CA ILE A 197 9.09 4.52 -1.79
C ILE A 197 8.74 5.05 -0.41
N ILE A 198 7.88 6.06 -0.40
CA ILE A 198 7.09 6.49 0.76
C ILE A 198 5.64 6.14 0.46
N SER A 199 5.04 5.27 1.28
CA SER A 199 3.61 4.96 1.18
C SER A 199 2.80 5.90 2.06
N VAL A 200 1.77 6.54 1.47
CA VAL A 200 0.89 7.48 2.18
C VAL A 200 -0.57 6.98 2.10
N PRO A 201 -0.88 5.88 2.80
CA PRO A 201 -2.24 5.36 2.87
C PRO A 201 -3.13 6.26 3.73
N VAL A 202 -4.42 5.98 3.74
CA VAL A 202 -5.41 6.61 4.62
C VAL A 202 -5.86 5.63 5.71
N LEU A 203 -6.05 6.11 6.93
CA LEU A 203 -6.62 5.31 8.03
C LEU A 203 -8.09 5.04 7.76
N LYS A 204 -8.38 3.91 7.11
CA LYS A 204 -9.74 3.50 6.79
C LYS A 204 -9.91 1.99 6.73
N ASP A 205 -11.15 1.53 6.99
CA ASP A 205 -11.54 0.15 6.80
C ASP A 205 -11.64 -0.26 5.32
N HIS A 206 -11.80 -1.55 5.10
CA HIS A 206 -12.05 -2.14 3.78
C HIS A 206 -13.04 -3.30 3.92
N ASN A 207 -14.00 -3.36 3.01
CA ASN A 207 -15.09 -4.35 3.04
C ASN A 207 -14.64 -5.81 2.90
N LEU A 208 -13.46 -6.08 2.38
CA LEU A 208 -12.91 -7.43 2.24
C LEU A 208 -11.65 -7.63 3.09
N ALA A 209 -10.64 -6.78 2.95
CA ALA A 209 -9.36 -6.92 3.64
C ALA A 209 -9.35 -6.42 5.09
N GLY A 210 -10.48 -5.97 5.62
CA GLY A 210 -10.59 -5.35 6.94
C GLY A 210 -10.10 -3.92 6.96
N VAL A 211 -8.87 -3.66 6.52
CA VAL A 211 -8.27 -2.33 6.45
C VAL A 211 -7.62 -2.07 5.10
N SER A 212 -7.56 -0.79 4.71
CA SER A 212 -6.91 -0.35 3.47
C SER A 212 -5.41 -0.11 3.62
N LEU A 213 -4.95 0.54 4.58
CA LEU A 213 -3.59 0.87 5.06
C LEU A 213 -2.41 0.70 4.04
N GLY A 214 -1.18 0.65 4.55
CA GLY A 214 0.04 0.71 3.75
C GLY A 214 0.29 -0.51 2.87
N LEU A 215 0.08 -1.71 3.40
CA LEU A 215 0.26 -2.97 2.65
C LEU A 215 -0.68 -3.02 1.45
N LYS A 216 -1.98 -2.73 1.65
CA LYS A 216 -2.98 -2.77 0.59
C LYS A 216 -2.84 -1.60 -0.41
N ASN A 217 -2.18 -0.51 -0.04
CA ASN A 217 -1.98 0.65 -0.92
C ASN A 217 -1.29 0.29 -2.25
N PHE A 218 -0.50 -0.79 -2.27
CA PHE A 218 0.20 -1.25 -3.47
C PHE A 218 -0.64 -2.08 -4.45
N PHE A 219 -1.90 -2.36 -4.16
CA PHE A 219 -2.82 -2.79 -5.21
C PHE A 219 -2.93 -1.73 -6.32
N GLY A 220 -2.68 -0.46 -6.00
CA GLY A 220 -2.55 0.60 -6.98
C GLY A 220 -1.27 0.55 -7.83
N ALA A 221 -0.34 -0.37 -7.55
CA ALA A 221 0.89 -0.53 -8.34
C ALA A 221 0.77 -1.58 -9.45
N ILE A 222 -0.31 -2.34 -9.50
CA ILE A 222 -0.54 -3.43 -10.46
C ILE A 222 -1.76 -3.15 -11.36
N HIS A 223 -1.71 -3.71 -12.57
CA HIS A 223 -2.70 -3.44 -13.62
C HIS A 223 -4.12 -3.93 -13.26
N ASN A 224 -4.24 -5.12 -12.69
CA ASN A 224 -5.53 -5.80 -12.48
C ASN A 224 -5.80 -6.17 -11.00
N PRO A 225 -5.80 -5.23 -10.05
CA PRO A 225 -5.90 -5.52 -8.62
C PRO A 225 -7.22 -6.20 -8.23
N ASN A 226 -8.30 -5.99 -8.99
CA ASN A 226 -9.60 -6.57 -8.69
C ASN A 226 -9.59 -8.10 -8.72
N LYS A 227 -8.70 -8.72 -9.50
CA LYS A 227 -8.50 -10.17 -9.55
C LYS A 227 -8.06 -10.77 -8.20
N TYR A 228 -7.49 -9.97 -7.31
CA TYR A 228 -6.83 -10.40 -6.07
C TYR A 228 -7.61 -9.99 -4.81
N HIS A 229 -8.94 -10.00 -4.88
CA HIS A 229 -9.79 -9.63 -3.76
C HIS A 229 -10.44 -10.83 -3.06
N ASP A 230 -10.20 -12.07 -3.53
CA ASP A 230 -10.64 -13.28 -2.84
C ASP A 230 -9.89 -13.50 -1.51
N ASP A 231 -10.39 -14.37 -0.65
CA ASP A 231 -9.79 -14.73 0.65
C ASP A 231 -9.41 -13.54 1.52
N ASN A 232 -10.25 -12.50 1.57
CA ASN A 232 -9.96 -11.25 2.27
C ASN A 232 -8.67 -10.57 1.76
N CYS A 233 -8.33 -10.75 0.49
CA CYS A 233 -7.11 -10.26 -0.16
C CYS A 233 -5.80 -10.85 0.38
N ASP A 234 -5.84 -11.92 1.18
CA ASP A 234 -4.67 -12.62 1.71
C ASP A 234 -4.48 -13.97 0.99
N PRO A 235 -3.29 -14.34 0.51
CA PRO A 235 -2.01 -13.64 0.68
C PRO A 235 -1.69 -12.59 -0.40
N TYR A 236 -2.60 -12.24 -1.29
CA TYR A 236 -2.32 -11.45 -2.50
C TYR A 236 -1.73 -10.07 -2.20
N ILE A 237 -2.19 -9.39 -1.12
CA ILE A 237 -1.60 -8.12 -0.68
C ILE A 237 -0.11 -8.31 -0.40
N VAL A 238 0.24 -9.38 0.32
CA VAL A 238 1.63 -9.66 0.69
C VAL A 238 2.45 -10.06 -0.53
N ASP A 239 1.88 -10.83 -1.44
CA ASP A 239 2.53 -11.22 -2.69
C ASP A 239 2.91 -9.99 -3.54
N VAL A 240 2.03 -8.99 -3.62
CA VAL A 240 2.33 -7.72 -4.32
C VAL A 240 3.49 -6.99 -3.65
N VAL A 241 3.45 -6.78 -2.33
CA VAL A 241 4.46 -5.98 -1.64
C VAL A 241 5.81 -6.67 -1.49
N MET A 242 5.84 -8.00 -1.54
CA MET A 242 7.07 -8.79 -1.52
C MET A 242 7.83 -8.74 -2.85
N HIS A 243 7.20 -8.23 -3.91
CA HIS A 243 7.84 -8.14 -5.22
C HIS A 243 9.10 -7.25 -5.20
N ARG A 244 10.08 -7.59 -6.06
CA ARG A 244 11.38 -6.89 -6.20
C ARG A 244 11.27 -5.39 -6.49
N TYR A 245 10.16 -4.95 -7.07
CA TYR A 245 9.94 -3.53 -7.36
C TYR A 245 9.42 -2.73 -6.16
N ILE A 246 8.92 -3.39 -5.11
CA ILE A 246 8.31 -2.72 -3.95
C ILE A 246 9.15 -2.95 -2.69
N ARG A 247 9.31 -4.21 -2.27
CA ARG A 247 9.92 -4.55 -0.98
C ARG A 247 11.25 -3.82 -0.70
N PRO A 248 12.27 -3.87 -1.58
CA PRO A 248 13.57 -3.24 -1.29
C PRO A 248 13.53 -1.72 -1.32
N LYS A 249 12.55 -1.14 -2.03
CA LYS A 249 12.40 0.31 -2.21
C LYS A 249 11.57 0.98 -1.11
N TRP A 250 10.67 0.26 -0.44
CA TRP A 250 9.76 0.82 0.56
C TRP A 250 10.51 1.13 1.87
N LYS A 251 10.62 2.43 2.22
CA LYS A 251 11.41 2.92 3.34
C LYS A 251 10.60 3.55 4.46
N LEU A 252 9.43 4.09 4.14
CA LEU A 252 8.63 4.86 5.08
C LEU A 252 7.15 4.70 4.79
N THR A 253 6.35 4.57 5.84
CA THR A 253 4.90 4.74 5.81
C THR A 253 4.53 5.99 6.60
N VAL A 254 3.76 6.89 5.97
CA VAL A 254 3.10 8.03 6.61
C VAL A 254 1.61 7.87 6.38
N CYS A 255 0.94 7.17 7.28
CA CYS A 255 -0.51 6.98 7.16
C CYS A 255 -1.23 8.28 7.49
N ASP A 256 -1.97 8.80 6.52
CA ASP A 256 -2.85 9.95 6.70
C ASP A 256 -4.08 9.55 7.53
N ALA A 257 -4.09 9.98 8.76
CA ALA A 257 -5.20 9.83 9.70
C ALA A 257 -5.86 11.18 10.02
N THR A 258 -5.61 12.23 9.23
CA THR A 258 -6.26 13.54 9.43
C THR A 258 -7.77 13.42 9.28
N ARG A 259 -8.21 12.59 8.34
CA ARG A 259 -9.61 12.20 8.13
C ARG A 259 -9.67 10.69 7.94
N ALA A 260 -10.10 9.98 8.96
CA ALA A 260 -10.22 8.53 8.96
C ALA A 260 -11.66 8.07 8.71
N GLN A 261 -11.82 6.80 8.39
CA GLN A 261 -13.13 6.14 8.29
C GLN A 261 -13.06 4.78 8.97
N TYR A 262 -13.98 4.51 9.90
CA TYR A 262 -13.94 3.29 10.71
C TYR A 262 -14.88 2.18 10.23
N ASP A 263 -15.80 2.45 9.29
CA ASP A 263 -16.73 1.45 8.72
C ASP A 263 -17.21 1.84 7.32
N ALA A 264 -17.79 0.86 6.59
CA ALA A 264 -18.34 0.98 5.24
C ALA A 264 -17.32 1.36 4.14
N GLY A 265 -16.00 1.21 4.40
CA GLY A 265 -14.95 1.39 3.40
C GLY A 265 -14.89 0.25 2.36
N PRO A 266 -14.14 0.43 1.27
CA PRO A 266 -13.24 1.55 0.97
C PRO A 266 -13.93 2.81 0.41
N THR A 267 -15.22 2.74 0.04
CA THR A 267 -15.98 3.87 -0.49
C THR A 267 -16.17 4.92 0.60
N ARG A 268 -16.13 6.20 0.21
CA ARG A 268 -16.35 7.29 1.16
C ARG A 268 -17.78 7.24 1.72
N ASN A 269 -17.88 7.19 3.05
CA ASN A 269 -19.14 7.30 3.77
C ASN A 269 -18.97 8.28 4.94
N ALA A 270 -19.60 9.45 4.80
CA ALA A 270 -19.49 10.53 5.79
C ALA A 270 -20.08 10.13 7.18
N GLY A 271 -21.04 9.19 7.22
CA GLY A 271 -21.61 8.68 8.47
C GLY A 271 -20.63 7.88 9.32
N PHE A 272 -19.53 7.42 8.75
CA PHE A 272 -18.47 6.68 9.42
C PHE A 272 -17.13 7.41 9.40
N ALA A 273 -17.16 8.70 9.06
CA ALA A 273 -15.98 9.54 9.13
C ALA A 273 -15.52 9.69 10.58
N TRP A 274 -14.22 9.66 10.78
CA TRP A 274 -13.59 9.83 12.08
C TRP A 274 -12.50 10.90 12.00
N PRO A 275 -12.73 12.06 12.63
CA PRO A 275 -11.73 13.13 12.66
C PRO A 275 -10.62 12.80 13.66
N PHE A 276 -9.78 11.81 13.32
CA PHE A 276 -8.67 11.39 14.17
C PHE A 276 -7.66 12.51 14.37
N GLY A 277 -7.42 13.33 13.32
CA GLY A 277 -6.61 14.55 13.42
C GLY A 277 -5.12 14.28 13.54
N GLY A 278 -4.56 13.35 12.78
CA GLY A 278 -3.14 13.05 12.94
C GLY A 278 -2.51 12.22 11.82
N LEU A 279 -1.28 11.76 12.09
CA LEU A 279 -0.47 10.92 11.22
C LEU A 279 0.03 9.71 12.01
N ILE A 280 0.22 8.56 11.33
CA ILE A 280 0.88 7.38 11.90
C ILE A 280 2.12 7.10 11.05
N VAL A 281 3.31 7.18 11.66
CA VAL A 281 4.58 7.18 10.93
C VAL A 281 5.50 6.05 11.42
N SER A 282 6.05 5.26 10.50
CA SER A 282 7.02 4.21 10.82
C SER A 282 7.89 3.83 9.62
N THR A 283 9.11 3.40 9.89
CA THR A 283 9.97 2.72 8.92
C THR A 283 9.72 1.20 8.86
N ASP A 284 9.03 0.62 9.84
CA ASP A 284 8.49 -0.74 9.76
C ASP A 284 7.05 -0.69 9.24
N VAL A 285 6.90 -1.14 8.00
CA VAL A 285 5.64 -1.03 7.25
C VAL A 285 4.52 -1.90 7.81
N VAL A 286 4.88 -3.04 8.42
CA VAL A 286 3.90 -3.95 9.05
C VAL A 286 3.49 -3.40 10.42
N ALA A 287 4.44 -2.85 11.19
CA ALA A 287 4.15 -2.24 12.48
C ALA A 287 3.24 -1.00 12.32
N ALA A 288 3.44 -0.19 11.27
CA ALA A 288 2.54 0.91 10.96
C ALA A 288 1.10 0.43 10.75
N ASP A 289 0.91 -0.62 9.93
CA ASP A 289 -0.41 -1.17 9.63
C ASP A 289 -1.04 -1.86 10.85
N ALA A 290 -0.26 -2.57 11.67
CA ALA A 290 -0.73 -3.22 12.89
C ALA A 290 -1.25 -2.19 13.92
N VAL A 291 -0.51 -1.10 14.12
CA VAL A 291 -0.93 0.00 15.02
C VAL A 291 -2.15 0.72 14.47
N ALA A 292 -2.17 1.02 13.18
CA ALA A 292 -3.31 1.69 12.54
C ALA A 292 -4.58 0.82 12.59
N ALA A 293 -4.47 -0.49 12.38
CA ALA A 293 -5.58 -1.44 12.49
C ALA A 293 -6.12 -1.52 13.93
N ASP A 294 -5.24 -1.54 14.95
CA ASP A 294 -5.65 -1.53 16.36
C ASP A 294 -6.40 -0.23 16.74
N LEU A 295 -5.93 0.92 16.27
CA LEU A 295 -6.60 2.21 16.46
C LEU A 295 -8.01 2.20 15.83
N LEU A 296 -8.11 1.68 14.61
CA LEU A 296 -9.40 1.57 13.91
C LEU A 296 -10.34 0.60 14.66
N GLU A 297 -9.85 -0.54 15.13
CA GLU A 297 -10.64 -1.49 15.92
C GLU A 297 -11.11 -0.90 17.26
N ARG A 298 -10.31 -0.06 17.91
CA ARG A 298 -10.74 0.67 19.12
C ARG A 298 -11.89 1.62 18.80
N GLN A 299 -11.77 2.42 17.73
CA GLN A 299 -12.84 3.30 17.27
C GLN A 299 -14.12 2.55 16.92
N ARG A 300 -14.00 1.40 16.25
CA ARG A 300 -15.14 0.53 15.93
C ARG A 300 -15.86 0.06 17.20
N ARG A 301 -15.11 -0.40 18.22
CA ARG A 301 -15.68 -0.82 19.52
C ARG A 301 -16.39 0.31 20.23
N GLU A 302 -15.79 1.50 20.27
CA GLU A 302 -16.40 2.72 20.87
C GLU A 302 -17.72 3.10 20.18
N LYS A 303 -17.83 2.81 18.87
CA LYS A 303 -19.05 3.02 18.07
C LYS A 303 -19.99 1.82 18.04
N GLY A 304 -19.79 0.83 18.91
CA GLY A 304 -20.66 -0.36 19.00
C GLY A 304 -20.61 -1.29 17.80
N ARG A 305 -19.52 -1.21 16.99
CA ARG A 305 -19.33 -2.08 15.83
C ARG A 305 -18.67 -3.40 16.23
N LYS A 306 -19.01 -4.47 15.51
CA LYS A 306 -18.35 -5.76 15.66
C LYS A 306 -16.85 -5.63 15.30
N PRO A 307 -15.96 -6.37 15.95
CA PRO A 307 -14.58 -6.51 15.49
C PRO A 307 -14.54 -6.94 14.01
N LEU A 308 -13.55 -6.49 13.25
CA LEU A 308 -13.41 -6.78 11.82
C LEU A 308 -13.43 -8.28 11.52
N GLU A 309 -12.78 -9.08 12.35
CA GLU A 309 -12.76 -10.54 12.19
C GLU A 309 -14.16 -11.15 12.34
N ARG A 310 -14.94 -10.73 13.35
CA ARG A 310 -16.33 -11.20 13.54
C ARG A 310 -17.31 -10.62 12.52
N ASP A 311 -16.89 -9.58 11.82
CA ASP A 311 -17.61 -8.95 10.70
C ASP A 311 -17.24 -9.57 9.34
N GLY A 312 -16.48 -10.67 9.36
CA GLY A 312 -16.05 -11.39 8.15
C GLY A 312 -14.95 -10.69 7.35
N ARG A 313 -14.28 -9.71 7.94
CA ARG A 313 -13.24 -8.87 7.31
C ARG A 313 -11.92 -8.90 8.08
N PRO A 314 -11.31 -10.08 8.33
CA PRO A 314 -10.07 -10.20 9.10
C PRO A 314 -8.90 -9.51 8.39
N THR A 315 -8.00 -8.92 9.17
CA THR A 315 -6.78 -8.27 8.67
C THR A 315 -5.61 -9.26 8.54
N ARG A 316 -5.86 -10.46 8.00
CA ARG A 316 -4.88 -11.57 7.96
C ARG A 316 -3.58 -11.19 7.27
N HIS A 317 -3.64 -10.38 6.23
CA HIS A 317 -2.47 -9.94 5.46
C HIS A 317 -1.39 -9.26 6.32
N ILE A 318 -1.74 -8.63 7.46
CA ILE A 318 -0.75 -8.04 8.39
C ILE A 318 0.07 -9.15 9.05
N ALA A 319 -0.58 -10.19 9.56
CA ALA A 319 0.10 -11.34 10.16
C ALA A 319 0.91 -12.12 9.11
N THR A 320 0.35 -12.32 7.91
CA THR A 320 1.04 -12.98 6.78
C THR A 320 2.29 -12.19 6.36
N ALA A 321 2.24 -10.85 6.33
CA ALA A 321 3.40 -10.00 6.03
C ALA A 321 4.51 -10.16 7.09
N ALA A 322 4.13 -10.20 8.37
CA ALA A 322 5.07 -10.43 9.46
C ALA A 322 5.70 -11.83 9.37
N ALA A 323 4.90 -12.87 9.14
CA ALA A 323 5.38 -14.24 8.98
C ALA A 323 6.37 -14.39 7.80
N ARG A 324 6.22 -13.58 6.75
CA ARG A 324 7.15 -13.53 5.62
C ARG A 324 8.34 -12.57 5.82
N GLY A 325 8.55 -12.06 7.04
CA GLY A 325 9.71 -11.24 7.41
C GLY A 325 9.71 -9.83 6.83
N LEU A 326 8.53 -9.28 6.53
CA LEU A 326 8.42 -7.91 6.03
C LEU A 326 8.50 -6.85 7.17
N GLY A 327 8.08 -7.24 8.38
CA GLY A 327 8.10 -6.38 9.58
C GLY A 327 7.48 -7.07 10.79
N VAL A 328 7.05 -6.32 11.79
CA VAL A 328 6.51 -6.80 13.07
C VAL A 328 5.02 -6.48 13.19
N ALA A 329 4.18 -7.51 13.38
CA ALA A 329 2.74 -7.36 13.61
C ALA A 329 2.35 -7.44 15.09
N ASP A 330 3.21 -8.02 15.94
CA ASP A 330 2.95 -8.17 17.37
C ASP A 330 3.02 -6.81 18.08
N LEU A 331 1.86 -6.33 18.52
CA LEU A 331 1.72 -5.04 19.19
C LEU A 331 2.51 -4.93 20.49
N GLY A 332 2.78 -6.06 21.18
CA GLY A 332 3.61 -6.11 22.38
C GLY A 332 5.10 -5.87 22.11
N ARG A 333 5.52 -5.98 20.85
CA ARG A 333 6.90 -5.76 20.39
C ARG A 333 7.09 -4.43 19.66
N ILE A 334 6.04 -3.60 19.56
CA ILE A 334 6.06 -2.31 18.87
C ILE A 334 6.11 -1.19 19.89
N GLU A 335 7.13 -0.34 19.80
CA GLU A 335 7.20 0.90 20.59
C GLU A 335 6.28 1.95 19.96
N ARG A 336 5.13 2.24 20.62
CA ARG A 336 4.22 3.31 20.22
C ARG A 336 4.63 4.60 20.88
N ILE A 337 4.77 5.67 20.11
CA ILE A 337 5.23 6.98 20.58
C ILE A 337 4.18 8.02 20.23
N GLU A 338 3.57 8.62 21.23
CA GLU A 338 2.66 9.76 21.04
C GLU A 338 3.48 11.05 20.83
N VAL A 339 3.05 11.89 19.86
CA VAL A 339 3.73 13.13 19.45
C VAL A 339 2.73 14.29 19.41
#